data_7742ee401da225b94d3547d47709e997
#
_entry.id   7742ee401da225b94d3547d47709e997
#
_cell.length_a   1.000
_cell.length_b   1.000
_cell.length_c   1.000
_cell.angle_alpha   90.00
_cell.angle_beta   90.00
_cell.angle_gamma   90.00
#
_symmetry.space_group_name_H-M   'P 1'
#
loop_
_entity.id
_entity.type
_entity.pdbx_description
1 polymer ?
#
loop_
_entity_poly.entity_id
_entity_poly.type
_entity_poly.pdbx_seq_one_letter_code
_entity_poly.pdbx_strand_id
1 'polypeptide(L)'
;YTGFMQEYEGTYSAGGGEKIEVTIPEDTSVKEAASILKDAGLIKYKLAFQLRMTGSQYSHSLQPGTYTLTTGMSTLDMIKTLCYVESTREVKYTLTVPEGFTVEQIADRCEELGFCSAKEFLEACKSGEFEYPFEIPSSEVKYALQGFLFPATYDIYADMTPKELIQDMIDKFNSIYTDDFRKKAEELGYTDFEVLTMASIVEKECKLDSDRAMVAGVFINRLNDDMPLQVDPSVLYVVTDGQYDQAELSYDDLEVDSPYNTYKYTGLPVGPICNPGEASIEGVLNAVKHDYYYYLTSDESQGACIFNETYEGHLADIEKADAAKAEKEAAEGDGSEDGSDESTDSE
;
A
#
# COMPACT_ATOMS: atom_id res chain seq x y z
N TYR A 1 0.21 -17.66 28.61
CA TYR A 1 0.76 -16.35 28.30
C TYR A 1 0.45 -15.95 26.83
N THR A 2 0.75 -16.82 25.87
CA THR A 2 0.56 -16.58 24.43
C THR A 2 -0.90 -16.24 24.06
N GLY A 3 -1.89 -17.03 24.52
CA GLY A 3 -3.29 -16.76 24.18
C GLY A 3 -3.86 -15.48 24.81
N PHE A 4 -3.33 -15.04 25.96
CA PHE A 4 -3.72 -13.76 26.56
C PHE A 4 -3.19 -12.59 25.71
N MET A 5 -1.95 -12.69 25.23
CA MET A 5 -1.34 -11.66 24.39
C MET A 5 -2.05 -11.57 23.03
N GLN A 6 -2.35 -12.69 22.40
CA GLN A 6 -3.11 -12.69 21.14
C GLN A 6 -4.47 -12.02 21.27
N GLU A 7 -5.16 -12.22 22.41
CA GLU A 7 -6.45 -11.58 22.66
C GLU A 7 -6.30 -10.08 22.97
N TYR A 8 -5.23 -9.68 23.68
CA TYR A 8 -4.88 -8.29 23.94
C TYR A 8 -4.46 -7.57 22.65
N GLU A 9 -3.68 -8.20 21.80
CA GLU A 9 -3.26 -7.69 20.48
C GLU A 9 -4.40 -7.69 19.44
N GLY A 10 -5.52 -8.33 19.76
CA GLY A 10 -6.69 -8.40 18.90
C GLY A 10 -6.65 -9.50 17.84
N THR A 11 -5.61 -10.33 17.82
CA THR A 11 -5.40 -11.40 16.84
C THR A 11 -6.00 -12.76 17.25
N TYR A 12 -6.47 -12.91 18.49
CA TYR A 12 -7.08 -14.15 18.95
C TYR A 12 -8.37 -14.47 18.21
N SER A 13 -8.54 -15.72 17.81
CA SER A 13 -9.76 -16.31 17.27
C SER A 13 -10.02 -17.64 17.96
N ALA A 14 -11.28 -17.94 18.31
CA ALA A 14 -11.65 -19.24 18.87
C ALA A 14 -11.61 -20.36 17.83
N GLY A 15 -11.56 -20.01 16.54
CA GLY A 15 -11.52 -20.94 15.41
C GLY A 15 -12.89 -21.57 15.08
N GLY A 16 -12.97 -22.27 13.95
CA GLY A 16 -14.15 -23.06 13.58
C GLY A 16 -15.19 -22.36 12.72
N GLY A 17 -15.29 -21.04 12.71
CA GLY A 17 -16.23 -20.28 11.85
C GLY A 17 -17.72 -20.48 12.18
N GLU A 18 -18.07 -21.01 13.37
CA GLU A 18 -19.43 -21.17 13.81
C GLU A 18 -20.09 -19.80 14.08
N LYS A 19 -21.30 -19.56 13.57
CA LYS A 19 -22.05 -18.34 13.80
C LYS A 19 -22.75 -18.41 15.15
N ILE A 20 -22.51 -17.39 15.98
CA ILE A 20 -23.09 -17.27 17.33
C ILE A 20 -23.81 -15.93 17.41
N GLU A 21 -25.07 -15.97 17.81
CA GLU A 21 -25.85 -14.76 18.08
C GLU A 21 -25.61 -14.31 19.53
N VAL A 22 -25.19 -13.06 19.71
CA VAL A 22 -25.00 -12.44 21.03
C VAL A 22 -25.79 -11.14 21.10
N THR A 23 -26.43 -10.89 22.25
CA THR A 23 -27.14 -9.64 22.49
C THR A 23 -26.38 -8.83 23.53
N ILE A 24 -26.07 -7.57 23.18
CA ILE A 24 -25.50 -6.55 24.06
C ILE A 24 -26.65 -5.65 24.50
N PRO A 25 -27.07 -5.68 25.76
CA PRO A 25 -28.11 -4.80 26.29
C PRO A 25 -27.73 -3.31 26.28
N GLU A 26 -28.70 -2.41 26.38
CA GLU A 26 -28.46 -0.99 26.65
C GLU A 26 -27.65 -0.80 27.93
N ASP A 27 -26.82 0.22 27.96
CA ASP A 27 -25.95 0.58 29.10
C ASP A 27 -24.94 -0.52 29.53
N THR A 28 -24.67 -1.51 28.65
CA THR A 28 -23.70 -2.57 28.92
C THR A 28 -22.29 -2.00 29.02
N SER A 29 -21.61 -2.22 30.12
CA SER A 29 -20.20 -1.89 30.31
C SER A 29 -19.29 -2.83 29.50
N VAL A 30 -18.06 -2.39 29.16
CA VAL A 30 -17.04 -3.22 28.51
C VAL A 30 -16.78 -4.52 29.29
N LYS A 31 -16.87 -4.47 30.61
CA LYS A 31 -16.71 -5.64 31.50
C LYS A 31 -17.85 -6.65 31.35
N GLU A 32 -19.05 -6.19 31.20
CA GLU A 32 -20.24 -7.03 30.97
C GLU A 32 -20.23 -7.60 29.57
N ALA A 33 -19.91 -6.80 28.54
CA ALA A 33 -19.74 -7.29 27.18
C ALA A 33 -18.68 -8.39 27.10
N ALA A 34 -17.53 -8.21 27.74
CA ALA A 34 -16.50 -9.26 27.82
C ALA A 34 -17.02 -10.55 28.51
N SER A 35 -17.99 -10.44 29.44
CA SER A 35 -18.61 -11.61 30.05
C SER A 35 -19.54 -12.33 29.09
N ILE A 36 -20.38 -11.59 28.37
CA ILE A 36 -21.28 -12.13 27.34
C ILE A 36 -20.49 -12.88 26.27
N LEU A 37 -19.43 -12.25 25.73
CA LEU A 37 -18.59 -12.87 24.68
C LEU A 37 -17.86 -14.12 25.18
N LYS A 38 -17.40 -14.13 26.43
CA LYS A 38 -16.76 -15.31 27.03
C LYS A 38 -17.74 -16.45 27.21
N ASP A 39 -18.93 -16.15 27.73
CA ASP A 39 -19.98 -17.16 28.00
C ASP A 39 -20.49 -17.74 26.64
N ALA A 40 -20.44 -16.96 25.58
CA ALA A 40 -20.69 -17.39 24.21
C ALA A 40 -19.49 -18.14 23.54
N GLY A 41 -18.34 -18.28 24.22
CA GLY A 41 -17.18 -18.98 23.70
C GLY A 41 -16.38 -18.24 22.63
N LEU A 42 -16.66 -16.96 22.42
CA LEU A 42 -16.01 -16.12 21.40
C LEU A 42 -14.64 -15.60 21.84
N ILE A 43 -14.46 -15.36 23.15
CA ILE A 43 -13.20 -14.92 23.75
C ILE A 43 -12.80 -15.84 24.91
N LYS A 44 -11.52 -15.87 25.26
CA LYS A 44 -10.97 -16.70 26.33
C LYS A 44 -10.62 -15.90 27.58
N TYR A 45 -10.05 -14.70 27.41
CA TYR A 45 -9.54 -13.88 28.53
C TYR A 45 -10.24 -12.52 28.59
N LYS A 46 -11.28 -12.41 29.44
CA LYS A 46 -12.06 -11.16 29.62
C LYS A 46 -11.17 -9.92 29.82
N LEU A 47 -10.10 -10.05 30.61
CA LEU A 47 -9.21 -8.92 30.91
C LEU A 47 -8.46 -8.44 29.69
N ALA A 48 -8.01 -9.35 28.82
CA ALA A 48 -7.32 -8.99 27.58
C ALA A 48 -8.26 -8.19 26.65
N PHE A 49 -9.48 -8.68 26.46
CA PHE A 49 -10.52 -7.97 25.69
C PHE A 49 -10.81 -6.59 26.29
N GLN A 50 -10.98 -6.49 27.63
CA GLN A 50 -11.24 -5.22 28.29
C GLN A 50 -10.11 -4.22 28.10
N LEU A 51 -8.85 -4.66 28.28
CA LEU A 51 -7.67 -3.82 28.10
C LEU A 51 -7.53 -3.36 26.63
N ARG A 52 -7.76 -4.28 25.69
CA ARG A 52 -7.74 -3.94 24.27
C ARG A 52 -8.81 -2.90 23.92
N MET A 53 -10.02 -3.11 24.39
CA MET A 53 -11.14 -2.20 24.15
C MET A 53 -10.92 -0.83 24.79
N THR A 54 -10.54 -0.76 26.07
CA THR A 54 -10.34 0.51 26.79
C THR A 54 -9.11 1.29 26.34
N GLY A 55 -8.08 0.61 25.80
CA GLY A 55 -6.88 1.22 25.22
C GLY A 55 -7.02 1.61 23.75
N SER A 56 -8.17 1.39 23.14
CA SER A 56 -8.42 1.66 21.73
C SER A 56 -9.35 2.86 21.54
N GLN A 57 -9.45 3.33 20.31
CA GLN A 57 -10.44 4.33 19.86
C GLN A 57 -11.90 3.90 20.11
N TYR A 58 -12.15 2.60 20.33
CA TYR A 58 -13.49 2.03 20.58
C TYR A 58 -13.92 2.08 22.04
N SER A 59 -13.13 2.67 22.96
CA SER A 59 -13.33 2.63 24.41
C SER A 59 -14.71 3.09 24.91
N HIS A 60 -15.39 3.95 24.15
CA HIS A 60 -16.71 4.50 24.48
C HIS A 60 -17.76 4.25 23.38
N SER A 61 -17.49 3.34 22.45
CA SER A 61 -18.29 3.16 21.23
C SER A 61 -19.10 1.87 21.22
N LEU A 62 -19.11 1.09 22.33
CA LEU A 62 -19.89 -0.15 22.43
C LEU A 62 -21.38 0.15 22.20
N GLN A 63 -21.97 -0.53 21.23
CA GLN A 63 -23.37 -0.34 20.85
C GLN A 63 -24.26 -1.47 21.40
N PRO A 64 -25.44 -1.16 21.94
CA PRO A 64 -26.43 -2.17 22.25
C PRO A 64 -27.02 -2.75 20.95
N GLY A 65 -27.35 -4.03 20.97
CA GLY A 65 -27.94 -4.70 19.81
C GLY A 65 -27.71 -6.20 19.81
N THR A 66 -28.25 -6.87 18.81
CA THR A 66 -28.03 -8.30 18.60
C THR A 66 -27.11 -8.49 17.39
N TYR A 67 -26.01 -9.19 17.61
CA TYR A 67 -24.94 -9.37 16.66
C TYR A 67 -24.75 -10.84 16.32
N THR A 68 -24.55 -11.13 15.04
CA THR A 68 -24.12 -12.45 14.58
C THR A 68 -22.61 -12.43 14.44
N LEU A 69 -21.90 -12.97 15.42
CA LEU A 69 -20.44 -13.10 15.42
C LEU A 69 -20.04 -14.53 15.03
N THR A 70 -18.79 -14.73 14.61
CA THR A 70 -18.28 -16.07 14.33
C THR A 70 -17.08 -16.39 15.19
N THR A 71 -16.93 -17.68 15.55
CA THR A 71 -15.77 -18.16 16.30
C THR A 71 -14.46 -18.01 15.51
N GLY A 72 -14.55 -17.77 14.20
CA GLY A 72 -13.41 -17.47 13.32
C GLY A 72 -12.97 -16.00 13.32
N MET A 73 -13.78 -15.09 13.87
CA MET A 73 -13.43 -13.67 13.93
C MET A 73 -12.29 -13.42 14.92
N SER A 74 -11.40 -12.49 14.58
CA SER A 74 -10.41 -12.00 15.53
C SER A 74 -11.07 -11.16 16.64
N THR A 75 -10.40 -11.03 17.78
CA THR A 75 -10.90 -10.16 18.88
C THR A 75 -11.06 -8.71 18.41
N LEU A 76 -10.18 -8.23 17.53
CA LEU A 76 -10.29 -6.88 16.96
C LEU A 76 -11.51 -6.73 16.07
N ASP A 77 -11.80 -7.71 15.21
CA ASP A 77 -12.98 -7.67 14.34
C ASP A 77 -14.28 -7.74 15.16
N MET A 78 -14.29 -8.52 16.25
CA MET A 78 -15.43 -8.52 17.19
C MET A 78 -15.61 -7.14 17.84
N ILE A 79 -14.53 -6.50 18.30
CA ILE A 79 -14.58 -5.14 18.84
C ILE A 79 -15.13 -4.17 17.80
N LYS A 80 -14.60 -4.20 16.59
CA LYS A 80 -15.09 -3.37 15.49
C LYS A 80 -16.59 -3.57 15.26
N THR A 81 -17.04 -4.82 15.17
CA THR A 81 -18.45 -5.16 14.95
C THR A 81 -19.36 -4.67 16.08
N LEU A 82 -18.93 -4.82 17.34
CA LEU A 82 -19.73 -4.42 18.52
C LEU A 82 -19.75 -2.90 18.74
N CYS A 83 -18.75 -2.20 18.24
CA CYS A 83 -18.62 -0.75 18.37
C CYS A 83 -19.05 -0.01 17.10
N TYR A 84 -19.33 -0.75 16.05
CA TYR A 84 -19.71 -0.21 14.75
C TYR A 84 -21.22 0.00 14.72
N VAL A 85 -21.63 1.23 14.53
CA VAL A 85 -23.04 1.57 14.25
C VAL A 85 -23.25 1.37 12.76
N GLU A 86 -23.46 0.12 12.34
CA GLU A 86 -23.60 -0.26 10.93
C GLU A 86 -24.83 0.38 10.24
N SER A 87 -25.68 1.09 10.94
CA SER A 87 -26.97 1.46 10.34
C SER A 87 -27.34 2.94 10.34
N THR A 88 -26.52 3.85 10.84
CA THR A 88 -26.91 5.27 10.94
C THR A 88 -25.89 6.27 10.43
N ARG A 89 -24.63 5.88 10.17
CA ARG A 89 -23.67 6.78 9.54
C ARG A 89 -23.95 6.83 8.04
N GLU A 90 -24.44 7.95 7.57
CA GLU A 90 -24.61 8.19 6.14
C GLU A 90 -23.23 8.26 5.48
N VAL A 91 -22.97 7.37 4.51
CA VAL A 91 -21.79 7.47 3.65
C VAL A 91 -21.93 8.72 2.82
N LYS A 92 -21.07 9.70 3.06
CA LYS A 92 -21.09 10.98 2.38
C LYS A 92 -20.25 10.96 1.11
N TYR A 93 -19.11 10.27 1.15
CA TYR A 93 -18.19 10.10 0.04
C TYR A 93 -17.65 8.68 0.00
N THR A 94 -17.22 8.26 -1.18
CA THR A 94 -16.43 7.03 -1.37
C THR A 94 -15.09 7.41 -1.98
N LEU A 95 -14.00 7.17 -1.25
CA LEU A 95 -12.64 7.44 -1.68
C LEU A 95 -12.01 6.16 -2.22
N THR A 96 -11.69 6.14 -3.50
CA THR A 96 -10.86 5.07 -4.08
C THR A 96 -9.41 5.54 -4.15
N VAL A 97 -8.53 4.81 -3.47
CA VAL A 97 -7.08 5.00 -3.48
C VAL A 97 -6.48 3.89 -4.35
N PRO A 98 -5.99 4.21 -5.56
CA PRO A 98 -5.29 3.26 -6.40
C PRO A 98 -3.96 2.79 -5.79
N GLU A 99 -3.50 1.63 -6.20
CA GLU A 99 -2.15 1.16 -5.90
C GLU A 99 -1.11 2.15 -6.45
N GLY A 100 0.00 2.30 -5.74
CA GLY A 100 1.06 3.23 -6.11
C GLY A 100 0.78 4.71 -5.81
N PHE A 101 -0.35 5.08 -5.18
CA PHE A 101 -0.57 6.45 -4.73
C PHE A 101 0.36 6.81 -3.58
N THR A 102 0.79 8.07 -3.56
CA THR A 102 1.56 8.65 -2.45
C THR A 102 0.63 9.24 -1.39
N VAL A 103 1.18 9.59 -0.23
CA VAL A 103 0.46 10.35 0.82
C VAL A 103 -0.04 11.67 0.25
N GLU A 104 0.75 12.34 -0.58
CA GLU A 104 0.40 13.61 -1.23
C GLU A 104 -0.77 13.45 -2.21
N GLN A 105 -0.73 12.45 -3.08
CA GLN A 105 -1.81 12.17 -4.02
C GLN A 105 -3.12 11.77 -3.32
N ILE A 106 -3.02 11.05 -2.19
CA ILE A 106 -4.20 10.75 -1.36
C ILE A 106 -4.77 12.03 -0.76
N ALA A 107 -3.91 12.94 -0.29
CA ALA A 107 -4.33 14.22 0.27
C ALA A 107 -5.09 15.06 -0.76
N ASP A 108 -4.56 15.16 -1.99
CA ASP A 108 -5.21 15.88 -3.09
C ASP A 108 -6.57 15.24 -3.44
N ARG A 109 -6.63 13.91 -3.43
CA ARG A 109 -7.87 13.17 -3.69
C ARG A 109 -8.94 13.44 -2.62
N CYS A 110 -8.54 13.58 -1.35
CA CYS A 110 -9.43 13.97 -0.25
C CYS A 110 -9.98 15.40 -0.45
N GLU A 111 -9.14 16.33 -0.93
CA GLU A 111 -9.56 17.71 -1.23
C GLU A 111 -10.49 17.78 -2.44
N GLU A 112 -10.19 17.07 -3.52
CA GLU A 112 -11.06 16.95 -4.71
C GLU A 112 -12.45 16.42 -4.36
N LEU A 113 -12.52 15.45 -3.45
CA LEU A 113 -13.77 14.90 -2.95
C LEU A 113 -14.55 15.88 -2.05
N GLY A 114 -13.89 16.90 -1.55
CA GLY A 114 -14.47 17.85 -0.58
C GLY A 114 -14.63 17.26 0.83
N PHE A 115 -13.82 16.26 1.15
CA PHE A 115 -13.78 15.65 2.50
C PHE A 115 -13.00 16.54 3.48
N CYS A 116 -11.76 16.88 3.16
CA CYS A 116 -10.90 17.79 3.90
C CYS A 116 -9.92 18.45 2.94
N SER A 117 -9.23 19.53 3.36
CA SER A 117 -8.13 20.06 2.54
C SER A 117 -6.93 19.13 2.52
N ALA A 118 -6.16 19.14 1.42
CA ALA A 118 -4.92 18.38 1.31
C ALA A 118 -3.97 18.68 2.49
N LYS A 119 -3.88 19.95 2.88
CA LYS A 119 -3.08 20.39 4.02
C LYS A 119 -3.52 19.74 5.34
N GLU A 120 -4.82 19.65 5.63
CA GLU A 120 -5.34 19.02 6.85
C GLU A 120 -5.01 17.53 6.88
N PHE A 121 -5.13 16.84 5.74
CA PHE A 121 -4.75 15.43 5.62
C PHE A 121 -3.25 15.22 5.87
N LEU A 122 -2.40 16.03 5.22
CA LEU A 122 -0.93 15.95 5.38
C LEU A 122 -0.48 16.29 6.81
N GLU A 123 -1.14 17.25 7.48
CA GLU A 123 -0.87 17.56 8.90
C GLU A 123 -1.29 16.40 9.80
N ALA A 124 -2.43 15.75 9.53
CA ALA A 124 -2.84 14.56 10.25
C ALA A 124 -1.83 13.42 10.08
N CYS A 125 -1.29 13.20 8.87
CA CYS A 125 -0.23 12.22 8.61
C CYS A 125 1.06 12.49 9.40
N LYS A 126 1.34 13.74 9.76
CA LYS A 126 2.54 14.13 10.55
C LYS A 126 2.31 14.09 12.05
N SER A 127 1.10 13.85 12.54
CA SER A 127 0.75 13.98 13.96
C SER A 127 1.50 13.02 14.89
N GLY A 128 2.05 11.91 14.36
CA GLY A 128 2.79 10.91 15.15
C GLY A 128 1.92 10.12 16.15
N GLU A 129 0.59 10.25 16.06
CA GLU A 129 -0.37 9.64 16.99
C GLU A 129 -0.89 8.26 16.53
N PHE A 130 -0.28 7.69 15.48
CA PHE A 130 -0.64 6.38 14.94
C PHE A 130 0.27 5.28 15.48
N GLU A 131 -0.29 4.10 15.73
CA GLU A 131 0.49 2.89 16.00
C GLU A 131 0.93 2.29 14.66
N TYR A 132 2.24 2.29 14.43
CA TYR A 132 2.81 1.68 13.22
C TYR A 132 2.90 0.16 13.40
N PRO A 133 2.65 -0.63 12.33
CA PRO A 133 2.74 -2.08 12.42
C PRO A 133 4.17 -2.59 12.66
N PHE A 134 5.19 -1.77 12.35
CA PHE A 134 6.61 -2.03 12.60
C PHE A 134 7.41 -0.73 12.69
N GLU A 135 8.66 -0.83 13.14
CA GLU A 135 9.54 0.31 13.37
C GLU A 135 9.93 0.99 12.05
N ILE A 136 9.95 2.33 12.05
CA ILE A 136 10.47 3.16 10.98
C ILE A 136 11.90 3.55 11.35
N PRO A 137 12.93 3.05 10.64
CA PRO A 137 14.32 3.13 11.09
C PRO A 137 14.95 4.52 10.94
N SER A 138 14.33 5.43 10.20
CA SER A 138 14.90 6.75 9.89
C SER A 138 13.93 7.89 10.11
N SER A 139 14.42 8.99 10.69
CA SER A 139 13.69 10.26 10.77
C SER A 139 13.78 11.10 9.48
N GLU A 140 14.50 10.63 8.47
CA GLU A 140 14.68 11.31 7.19
C GLU A 140 13.58 10.96 6.18
N VAL A 141 12.68 10.02 6.53
CA VAL A 141 11.49 9.75 5.72
C VAL A 141 10.61 10.99 5.63
N LYS A 142 10.15 11.31 4.42
CA LYS A 142 9.31 12.49 4.18
C LYS A 142 7.99 12.42 4.94
N TYR A 143 7.32 11.26 4.88
CA TYR A 143 6.12 10.92 5.64
C TYR A 143 6.29 9.54 6.27
N ALA A 144 6.15 9.46 7.58
CA ALA A 144 6.22 8.20 8.31
C ALA A 144 5.11 7.20 7.87
N LEU A 145 3.98 7.71 7.38
CA LEU A 145 2.86 6.91 6.88
C LEU A 145 2.98 6.48 5.41
N GLN A 146 4.00 6.94 4.67
CA GLN A 146 4.23 6.50 3.30
C GLN A 146 4.47 4.99 3.26
N GLY A 147 3.69 4.30 2.45
CA GLY A 147 3.69 2.84 2.35
C GLY A 147 2.62 2.15 3.21
N PHE A 148 2.09 2.81 4.25
CA PHE A 148 1.11 2.22 5.19
C PHE A 148 -0.35 2.57 4.90
N LEU A 149 -0.61 3.56 4.04
CA LEU A 149 -1.97 3.94 3.65
C LEU A 149 -2.46 3.01 2.54
N PHE A 150 -2.96 1.82 2.92
CA PHE A 150 -3.20 0.72 1.99
C PHE A 150 -4.19 1.12 0.87
N PRO A 151 -3.87 0.81 -0.41
CA PRO A 151 -4.75 1.08 -1.54
C PRO A 151 -6.05 0.28 -1.45
N ALA A 152 -7.18 0.97 -1.40
CA ALA A 152 -8.51 0.36 -1.36
C ALA A 152 -9.59 1.42 -1.61
N THR A 153 -10.85 0.99 -1.57
CA THR A 153 -11.99 1.90 -1.54
C THR A 153 -12.49 2.04 -0.11
N TYR A 154 -12.61 3.29 0.35
CA TYR A 154 -12.99 3.65 1.72
C TYR A 154 -14.28 4.45 1.71
N ASP A 155 -15.21 4.07 2.57
CA ASP A 155 -16.42 4.86 2.82
C ASP A 155 -16.12 5.96 3.84
N ILE A 156 -16.41 7.20 3.47
CA ILE A 156 -16.22 8.37 4.31
C ILE A 156 -17.58 8.84 4.80
N TYR A 157 -17.74 8.84 6.11
CA TYR A 157 -18.96 9.24 6.79
C TYR A 157 -19.01 10.74 7.04
N ALA A 158 -20.21 11.28 7.22
CA ALA A 158 -20.42 12.74 7.34
C ALA A 158 -19.68 13.38 8.53
N ASP A 159 -19.42 12.63 9.59
CA ASP A 159 -18.75 13.04 10.83
C ASP A 159 -17.30 12.52 10.94
N MET A 160 -16.78 11.86 9.89
CA MET A 160 -15.44 11.28 9.86
C MET A 160 -14.36 12.36 9.81
N THR A 161 -13.29 12.17 10.54
CA THR A 161 -12.10 13.02 10.54
C THR A 161 -11.00 12.46 9.64
N PRO A 162 -10.04 13.27 9.14
CA PRO A 162 -8.88 12.76 8.41
C PRO A 162 -8.10 11.71 9.18
N LYS A 163 -7.99 11.84 10.50
CA LYS A 163 -7.30 10.87 11.36
C LYS A 163 -7.99 9.51 11.38
N GLU A 164 -9.33 9.47 11.43
CA GLU A 164 -10.09 8.22 11.37
C GLU A 164 -9.89 7.52 10.01
N LEU A 165 -9.93 8.27 8.90
CA LEU A 165 -9.65 7.73 7.58
C LEU A 165 -8.23 7.13 7.48
N ILE A 166 -7.23 7.86 7.96
CA ILE A 166 -5.83 7.38 8.01
C ILE A 166 -5.73 6.10 8.84
N GLN A 167 -6.42 6.03 9.99
CA GLN A 167 -6.42 4.83 10.81
C GLN A 167 -7.06 3.64 10.09
N ASP A 168 -8.17 3.85 9.37
CA ASP A 168 -8.80 2.79 8.58
C ASP A 168 -7.86 2.27 7.48
N MET A 169 -7.06 3.15 6.87
CA MET A 169 -6.04 2.77 5.88
C MET A 169 -4.91 1.94 6.49
N ILE A 170 -4.43 2.32 7.69
CA ILE A 170 -3.42 1.56 8.45
C ILE A 170 -3.99 0.21 8.91
N ASP A 171 -5.22 0.19 9.40
CA ASP A 171 -5.90 -1.04 9.82
C ASP A 171 -6.08 -2.00 8.63
N LYS A 172 -6.38 -1.46 7.44
CA LYS A 172 -6.45 -2.25 6.21
C LYS A 172 -5.08 -2.83 5.86
N PHE A 173 -4.00 -2.04 5.93
CA PHE A 173 -2.63 -2.53 5.77
C PHE A 173 -2.33 -3.68 6.74
N ASN A 174 -2.63 -3.51 8.03
CA ASN A 174 -2.43 -4.52 9.06
C ASN A 174 -3.19 -5.82 8.78
N SER A 175 -4.35 -5.76 8.12
CA SER A 175 -5.12 -6.94 7.74
C SER A 175 -4.49 -7.73 6.59
N ILE A 176 -3.67 -7.08 5.77
CA ILE A 176 -2.96 -7.66 4.61
C ILE A 176 -1.56 -8.12 5.02
N TYR A 177 -0.80 -7.27 5.72
CA TYR A 177 0.57 -7.58 6.14
C TYR A 177 0.57 -8.47 7.38
N THR A 178 0.34 -9.77 7.17
CA THR A 178 0.13 -10.78 8.20
C THR A 178 1.44 -11.28 8.83
N ASP A 179 1.33 -12.09 9.89
CA ASP A 179 2.50 -12.77 10.50
C ASP A 179 3.23 -13.69 9.50
N ASP A 180 2.52 -14.25 8.51
CA ASP A 180 3.15 -15.04 7.46
C ASP A 180 4.04 -14.18 6.55
N PHE A 181 3.64 -12.93 6.28
CA PHE A 181 4.47 -11.98 5.54
C PHE A 181 5.71 -11.58 6.32
N ARG A 182 5.58 -11.29 7.63
CA ARG A 182 6.72 -11.00 8.53
C ARG A 182 7.74 -12.13 8.56
N LYS A 183 7.24 -13.37 8.65
CA LYS A 183 8.10 -14.55 8.63
C LYS A 183 8.86 -14.70 7.31
N LYS A 184 8.22 -14.44 6.18
CA LYS A 184 8.88 -14.44 4.88
C LYS A 184 9.93 -13.34 4.76
N ALA A 185 9.68 -12.15 5.29
CA ALA A 185 10.64 -11.05 5.35
C ALA A 185 11.90 -11.47 6.13
N GLU A 186 11.72 -12.09 7.32
CA GLU A 186 12.81 -12.65 8.12
C GLU A 186 13.59 -13.73 7.36
N GLU A 187 12.91 -14.64 6.66
CA GLU A 187 13.53 -15.70 5.84
C GLU A 187 14.35 -15.12 4.67
N LEU A 188 13.96 -13.98 4.13
CA LEU A 188 14.71 -13.24 3.11
C LEU A 188 15.89 -12.44 3.69
N GLY A 189 15.90 -12.20 5.00
CA GLY A 189 16.91 -11.41 5.70
C GLY A 189 16.66 -9.89 5.65
N TYR A 190 15.44 -9.46 5.36
CA TYR A 190 15.02 -8.07 5.34
C TYR A 190 14.08 -7.76 6.50
N THR A 191 14.10 -6.53 6.98
CA THR A 191 13.09 -6.00 7.88
C THR A 191 11.76 -5.78 7.14
N ASP A 192 10.65 -5.76 7.86
CA ASP A 192 9.33 -5.47 7.28
C ASP A 192 9.31 -4.12 6.55
N PHE A 193 10.04 -3.12 7.07
CA PHE A 193 10.14 -1.79 6.45
C PHE A 193 10.94 -1.81 5.15
N GLU A 194 12.02 -2.58 5.07
CA GLU A 194 12.79 -2.77 3.84
C GLU A 194 11.96 -3.50 2.77
N VAL A 195 11.18 -4.51 3.15
CA VAL A 195 10.24 -5.18 2.24
C VAL A 195 9.22 -4.18 1.70
N LEU A 196 8.62 -3.34 2.56
CA LEU A 196 7.65 -2.33 2.15
C LEU A 196 8.29 -1.27 1.23
N THR A 197 9.51 -0.86 1.54
CA THR A 197 10.28 0.08 0.71
C THR A 197 10.55 -0.51 -0.67
N MET A 198 11.01 -1.74 -0.75
CA MET A 198 11.25 -2.45 -2.02
C MET A 198 9.94 -2.66 -2.80
N ALA A 199 8.85 -3.05 -2.11
CA ALA A 199 7.54 -3.21 -2.74
C ALA A 199 7.02 -1.91 -3.36
N SER A 200 7.28 -0.76 -2.74
CA SER A 200 6.90 0.54 -3.29
C SER A 200 7.65 0.89 -4.58
N ILE A 201 8.89 0.41 -4.73
CA ILE A 201 9.67 0.56 -5.98
C ILE A 201 9.11 -0.40 -7.04
N VAL A 202 8.92 -1.69 -6.69
CA VAL A 202 8.33 -2.70 -7.59
C VAL A 202 6.97 -2.24 -8.11
N GLU A 203 6.14 -1.60 -7.27
CA GLU A 203 4.84 -1.05 -7.64
C GLU A 203 4.95 -0.01 -8.76
N LYS A 204 5.98 0.84 -8.71
CA LYS A 204 6.19 1.89 -9.70
C LYS A 204 6.87 1.39 -10.99
N GLU A 205 7.61 0.29 -10.91
CA GLU A 205 8.37 -0.27 -12.02
C GLU A 205 7.58 -1.28 -12.86
N CYS A 206 6.73 -2.10 -12.22
CA CYS A 206 6.08 -3.22 -12.88
C CYS A 206 4.65 -2.87 -13.34
N LYS A 207 4.40 -3.02 -14.65
CA LYS A 207 3.05 -2.95 -15.22
C LYS A 207 2.27 -4.26 -15.03
N LEU A 208 2.97 -5.39 -15.00
CA LEU A 208 2.36 -6.72 -14.87
C LEU A 208 2.73 -7.38 -13.55
N ASP A 209 1.74 -7.96 -12.88
CA ASP A 209 1.94 -8.67 -11.61
C ASP A 209 2.90 -9.88 -11.76
N SER A 210 2.90 -10.52 -12.94
CA SER A 210 3.80 -11.64 -13.26
C SER A 210 5.28 -11.32 -13.15
N ASP A 211 5.66 -10.06 -13.30
CA ASP A 211 7.06 -9.64 -13.35
C ASP A 211 7.59 -9.16 -12.00
N ARG A 212 6.69 -8.84 -11.05
CA ARG A 212 7.03 -8.25 -9.75
C ARG A 212 8.07 -9.08 -8.98
N ALA A 213 7.89 -10.40 -8.92
CA ALA A 213 8.82 -11.29 -8.21
C ALA A 213 10.19 -11.40 -8.91
N MET A 214 10.23 -11.29 -10.24
CA MET A 214 11.49 -11.28 -11.01
C MET A 214 12.22 -9.94 -10.84
N VAL A 215 11.52 -8.81 -10.92
CA VAL A 215 12.09 -7.47 -10.71
C VAL A 215 12.61 -7.33 -9.27
N ALA A 216 11.86 -7.83 -8.28
CA ALA A 216 12.35 -7.90 -6.90
C ALA A 216 13.65 -8.70 -6.78
N GLY A 217 13.79 -9.82 -7.52
CA GLY A 217 15.02 -10.58 -7.60
C GLY A 217 16.20 -9.79 -8.18
N VAL A 218 15.96 -8.95 -9.21
CA VAL A 218 17.00 -8.03 -9.74
C VAL A 218 17.45 -7.04 -8.65
N PHE A 219 16.52 -6.46 -7.90
CA PHE A 219 16.88 -5.53 -6.81
C PHE A 219 17.69 -6.22 -5.72
N ILE A 220 17.30 -7.42 -5.31
CA ILE A 220 18.05 -8.23 -4.33
C ILE A 220 19.47 -8.54 -4.83
N ASN A 221 19.66 -8.89 -6.11
CA ASN A 221 20.97 -9.11 -6.69
C ASN A 221 21.83 -7.86 -6.64
N ARG A 222 21.27 -6.68 -7.06
CA ARG A 222 21.99 -5.41 -6.99
C ARG A 222 22.35 -5.01 -5.57
N LEU A 223 21.44 -5.18 -4.61
CA LEU A 223 21.69 -4.90 -3.20
C LEU A 223 22.80 -5.78 -2.62
N ASN A 224 22.83 -7.06 -2.96
CA ASN A 224 23.86 -8.01 -2.50
C ASN A 224 25.27 -7.68 -3.05
N ASP A 225 25.33 -7.05 -4.22
CA ASP A 225 26.59 -6.69 -4.89
C ASP A 225 26.95 -5.20 -4.74
N ASP A 226 26.30 -4.49 -3.81
CA ASP A 226 26.47 -3.04 -3.58
C ASP A 226 26.28 -2.18 -4.86
N MET A 227 25.49 -2.69 -5.83
CA MET A 227 25.13 -1.93 -7.03
C MET A 227 24.03 -0.92 -6.71
N PRO A 228 24.09 0.32 -7.27
CA PRO A 228 22.98 1.27 -7.16
C PRO A 228 21.73 0.71 -7.84
N LEU A 229 20.56 0.94 -7.23
CA LEU A 229 19.29 0.45 -7.82
C LEU A 229 18.92 1.19 -9.11
N GLN A 230 19.24 2.49 -9.21
CA GLN A 230 19.04 3.33 -10.38
C GLN A 230 17.61 3.25 -10.93
N VAL A 231 16.64 3.47 -10.05
CA VAL A 231 15.22 3.42 -10.39
C VAL A 231 14.65 4.83 -10.46
N ASP A 232 14.15 5.20 -11.64
CA ASP A 232 13.61 6.54 -11.94
C ASP A 232 12.52 6.98 -10.94
N PRO A 233 11.57 6.12 -10.55
CA PRO A 233 10.53 6.50 -9.60
C PRO A 233 11.05 7.03 -8.26
N SER A 234 12.23 6.61 -7.82
CA SER A 234 12.81 7.10 -6.56
C SER A 234 13.25 8.56 -6.66
N VAL A 235 13.70 8.99 -7.83
CA VAL A 235 14.07 10.38 -8.12
C VAL A 235 12.82 11.21 -8.42
N LEU A 236 11.90 10.68 -9.24
CA LEU A 236 10.61 11.33 -9.52
C LEU A 236 9.84 11.65 -8.24
N TYR A 237 9.84 10.75 -7.25
CA TYR A 237 9.21 11.01 -5.95
C TYR A 237 9.72 12.30 -5.29
N VAL A 238 11.01 12.58 -5.41
CA VAL A 238 11.62 13.77 -4.82
C VAL A 238 11.33 15.02 -5.64
N VAL A 239 11.62 14.98 -6.95
CA VAL A 239 11.57 16.18 -7.81
C VAL A 239 10.14 16.64 -8.11
N THR A 240 9.17 15.73 -8.03
CA THR A 240 7.74 16.06 -8.21
C THR A 240 7.01 16.24 -6.87
N ASP A 241 7.73 16.25 -5.74
CA ASP A 241 7.15 16.33 -4.40
C ASP A 241 6.11 15.23 -4.12
N GLY A 242 6.28 14.04 -4.72
CA GLY A 242 5.39 12.88 -4.60
C GLY A 242 4.23 12.85 -5.60
N GLN A 243 4.10 13.84 -6.48
CA GLN A 243 2.97 13.92 -7.43
C GLN A 243 3.13 13.02 -8.65
N TYR A 244 4.37 12.70 -9.03
CA TYR A 244 4.65 11.93 -10.26
C TYR A 244 4.03 12.54 -11.54
N ASP A 245 3.94 13.88 -11.59
CA ASP A 245 3.39 14.65 -12.70
C ASP A 245 4.41 14.98 -13.78
N GLN A 246 5.66 14.52 -13.63
CA GLN A 246 6.72 14.58 -14.61
C GLN A 246 6.90 13.21 -15.28
N ALA A 247 6.90 13.17 -16.63
CA ALA A 247 6.97 11.91 -17.38
C ALA A 247 8.37 11.33 -17.49
N GLU A 248 9.40 12.19 -17.58
CA GLU A 248 10.79 11.79 -17.80
C GLU A 248 11.73 12.61 -16.93
N LEU A 249 12.83 12.00 -16.48
CA LEU A 249 13.87 12.66 -15.71
C LEU A 249 14.87 13.39 -16.64
N SER A 250 15.26 14.58 -16.25
CA SER A 250 16.42 15.26 -16.83
C SER A 250 17.72 14.79 -16.16
N TYR A 251 18.87 15.07 -16.79
CA TYR A 251 20.17 14.80 -16.16
C TYR A 251 20.36 15.56 -14.85
N ASP A 252 19.82 16.78 -14.74
CA ASP A 252 19.91 17.58 -13.53
C ASP A 252 19.07 16.97 -12.38
N ASP A 253 17.95 16.31 -12.70
CA ASP A 253 17.13 15.61 -11.71
C ASP A 253 17.87 14.44 -11.05
N LEU A 254 18.72 13.73 -11.83
CA LEU A 254 19.53 12.62 -11.32
C LEU A 254 20.59 13.06 -10.29
N GLU A 255 20.94 14.35 -10.27
CA GLU A 255 21.92 14.92 -9.34
C GLU A 255 21.29 15.42 -8.03
N VAL A 256 19.97 15.30 -7.86
CA VAL A 256 19.28 15.74 -6.63
C VAL A 256 19.89 15.07 -5.39
N ASP A 257 20.22 15.89 -4.39
CA ASP A 257 20.77 15.41 -3.13
C ASP A 257 19.65 15.01 -2.16
N SER A 258 19.26 13.73 -2.21
CA SER A 258 18.18 13.19 -1.41
C SER A 258 18.46 11.74 -1.02
N PRO A 259 18.15 11.31 0.21
CA PRO A 259 18.27 9.92 0.63
C PRO A 259 17.35 8.95 -0.11
N TYR A 260 16.45 9.47 -0.95
CA TYR A 260 15.66 8.67 -1.88
C TYR A 260 16.34 8.43 -3.23
N ASN A 261 17.40 9.18 -3.59
CA ASN A 261 18.02 9.07 -4.90
C ASN A 261 18.90 7.82 -5.04
N THR A 262 18.36 6.78 -5.68
CA THR A 262 19.03 5.50 -5.90
C THR A 262 20.05 5.50 -7.05
N TYR A 263 20.24 6.62 -7.76
CA TYR A 263 21.36 6.83 -8.68
C TYR A 263 22.61 7.30 -7.94
N LYS A 264 22.43 8.10 -6.89
CA LYS A 264 23.51 8.73 -6.15
C LYS A 264 23.96 7.89 -4.96
N TYR A 265 23.03 7.18 -4.34
CA TYR A 265 23.28 6.38 -3.14
C TYR A 265 22.97 4.91 -3.41
N THR A 266 23.85 4.01 -2.94
CA THR A 266 23.65 2.56 -2.97
C THR A 266 22.69 2.12 -1.86
N GLY A 267 22.08 0.95 -2.02
CA GLY A 267 21.11 0.42 -1.09
C GLY A 267 19.67 0.83 -1.42
N LEU A 268 18.76 0.50 -0.52
CA LEU A 268 17.37 0.94 -0.60
C LEU A 268 17.28 2.45 -0.28
N PRO A 269 16.31 3.16 -0.87
CA PRO A 269 16.01 4.52 -0.41
C PRO A 269 15.59 4.51 1.06
N VAL A 270 15.61 5.68 1.70
CA VAL A 270 15.34 5.84 3.14
C VAL A 270 13.95 5.38 3.58
N GLY A 271 13.02 5.19 2.65
CA GLY A 271 11.67 4.70 2.89
C GLY A 271 10.85 4.54 1.62
N PRO A 272 9.59 4.09 1.75
CA PRO A 272 8.69 3.89 0.62
C PRO A 272 8.45 5.16 -0.19
N ILE A 273 8.29 5.01 -1.51
CA ILE A 273 8.04 6.10 -2.46
C ILE A 273 6.57 6.17 -2.92
N CYS A 274 5.75 5.20 -2.52
CA CYS A 274 4.30 5.15 -2.71
C CYS A 274 3.68 4.15 -1.74
N ASN A 275 2.36 4.01 -1.75
CA ASN A 275 1.64 2.95 -1.04
C ASN A 275 1.42 1.77 -2.00
N PRO A 276 2.16 0.66 -1.83
CA PRO A 276 2.08 -0.48 -2.74
C PRO A 276 0.82 -1.32 -2.50
N GLY A 277 0.35 -2.00 -3.54
CA GLY A 277 -0.65 -3.05 -3.44
C GLY A 277 -0.11 -4.37 -2.89
N GLU A 278 -1.03 -5.30 -2.59
CA GLU A 278 -0.69 -6.64 -2.07
C GLU A 278 0.21 -7.41 -3.04
N ALA A 279 -0.04 -7.31 -4.36
CA ALA A 279 0.75 -8.00 -5.38
C ALA A 279 2.23 -7.60 -5.38
N SER A 280 2.54 -6.31 -5.13
CA SER A 280 3.92 -5.85 -5.03
C SER A 280 4.61 -6.32 -3.75
N ILE A 281 3.90 -6.32 -2.62
CA ILE A 281 4.41 -6.86 -1.36
C ILE A 281 4.69 -8.37 -1.51
N GLU A 282 3.74 -9.13 -2.06
CA GLU A 282 3.92 -10.55 -2.33
C GLU A 282 5.04 -10.82 -3.34
N GLY A 283 5.17 -9.95 -4.36
CA GLY A 283 6.26 -10.03 -5.34
C GLY A 283 7.64 -9.98 -4.68
N VAL A 284 7.84 -9.07 -3.72
CA VAL A 284 9.09 -8.97 -2.95
C VAL A 284 9.26 -10.18 -2.04
N LEU A 285 8.22 -10.57 -1.28
CA LEU A 285 8.28 -11.69 -0.34
C LEU A 285 8.47 -13.05 -1.03
N ASN A 286 8.16 -13.15 -2.31
CA ASN A 286 8.35 -14.34 -3.14
C ASN A 286 9.37 -14.10 -4.27
N ALA A 287 10.32 -13.18 -4.06
CA ALA A 287 11.33 -12.83 -5.05
C ALA A 287 12.02 -14.08 -5.65
N VAL A 288 12.09 -14.11 -6.97
CA VAL A 288 12.68 -15.24 -7.70
C VAL A 288 14.22 -15.12 -7.70
N LYS A 289 14.92 -16.19 -7.35
CA LYS A 289 16.38 -16.27 -7.44
C LYS A 289 16.79 -16.52 -8.89
N HIS A 290 17.60 -15.65 -9.44
CA HIS A 290 18.17 -15.71 -10.79
C HIS A 290 19.45 -14.86 -10.84
N ASP A 291 20.11 -14.83 -12.01
CA ASP A 291 21.39 -14.11 -12.20
C ASP A 291 21.19 -12.78 -12.98
N TYR A 292 19.96 -12.27 -13.08
CA TYR A 292 19.69 -11.00 -13.79
C TYR A 292 20.00 -9.79 -12.91
N TYR A 293 20.59 -8.77 -13.53
CA TYR A 293 20.92 -7.46 -12.95
C TYR A 293 20.21 -6.30 -13.64
N TYR A 294 19.63 -6.54 -14.82
CA TYR A 294 19.00 -5.53 -15.66
C TYR A 294 17.63 -6.00 -16.11
N TYR A 295 16.73 -5.06 -16.27
CA TYR A 295 15.43 -5.28 -16.90
C TYR A 295 15.04 -4.07 -17.72
N LEU A 296 14.17 -4.27 -18.70
CA LEU A 296 13.60 -3.26 -19.56
C LEU A 296 12.12 -3.56 -19.76
N THR A 297 11.26 -2.57 -19.58
CA THR A 297 9.85 -2.65 -19.94
C THR A 297 9.65 -1.90 -21.26
N SER A 298 9.09 -2.55 -22.28
CA SER A 298 8.82 -1.92 -23.58
C SER A 298 7.35 -2.10 -24.00
N ASP A 299 6.89 -1.23 -24.90
CA ASP A 299 5.54 -1.34 -25.47
C ASP A 299 5.37 -2.60 -26.33
N GLU A 300 6.45 -3.08 -26.97
CA GLU A 300 6.46 -4.31 -27.75
C GLU A 300 6.20 -5.54 -26.91
N SER A 301 6.70 -5.58 -25.68
CA SER A 301 6.45 -6.64 -24.71
C SER A 301 5.08 -6.55 -24.03
N GLN A 302 4.21 -5.63 -24.48
CA GLN A 302 2.91 -5.33 -23.87
C GLN A 302 3.02 -5.01 -22.36
N GLY A 303 4.14 -4.39 -21.97
CA GLY A 303 4.43 -4.03 -20.58
C GLY A 303 5.14 -5.12 -19.76
N ALA A 304 5.46 -6.28 -20.37
CA ALA A 304 6.28 -7.29 -19.72
C ALA A 304 7.75 -6.87 -19.66
N CYS A 305 8.46 -7.28 -18.61
CA CYS A 305 9.88 -7.02 -18.46
C CYS A 305 10.73 -8.01 -19.25
N ILE A 306 11.78 -7.50 -19.90
CA ILE A 306 12.85 -8.28 -20.52
C ILE A 306 14.04 -8.24 -19.58
N PHE A 307 14.60 -9.39 -19.21
CA PHE A 307 15.64 -9.51 -18.19
C PHE A 307 17.00 -9.85 -18.80
N ASN A 308 18.07 -9.24 -18.27
CA ASN A 308 19.45 -9.48 -18.71
C ASN A 308 20.40 -9.64 -17.52
N GLU A 309 21.40 -10.53 -17.71
CA GLU A 309 22.50 -10.72 -16.76
C GLU A 309 23.59 -9.65 -16.94
N THR A 310 23.77 -9.14 -18.16
CA THR A 310 24.85 -8.22 -18.52
C THR A 310 24.33 -6.88 -19.03
N TYR A 311 25.12 -5.82 -18.83
CA TYR A 311 24.81 -4.49 -19.35
C TYR A 311 24.79 -4.45 -20.89
N GLU A 312 25.67 -5.25 -21.56
CA GLU A 312 25.68 -5.35 -23.03
C GLU A 312 24.36 -5.93 -23.56
N GLY A 313 23.85 -7.00 -22.91
CA GLY A 313 22.55 -7.58 -23.27
C GLY A 313 21.41 -6.56 -23.10
N HIS A 314 21.43 -5.83 -21.99
CA HIS A 314 20.45 -4.77 -21.72
C HIS A 314 20.48 -3.66 -22.77
N LEU A 315 21.66 -3.14 -23.14
CA LEU A 315 21.80 -2.14 -24.20
C LEU A 315 21.29 -2.64 -25.57
N ALA A 316 21.53 -3.92 -25.89
CA ALA A 316 21.04 -4.49 -27.14
C ALA A 316 19.50 -4.58 -27.16
N ASP A 317 18.85 -4.78 -26.02
CA ASP A 317 17.38 -4.78 -25.94
C ASP A 317 16.80 -3.35 -25.96
N ILE A 318 17.49 -2.37 -25.37
CA ILE A 318 17.12 -0.95 -25.53
C ILE A 318 17.15 -0.55 -27.01
N GLU A 319 18.25 -0.86 -27.75
CA GLU A 319 18.36 -0.55 -29.17
C GLU A 319 17.23 -1.18 -30.00
N LYS A 320 16.82 -2.40 -29.70
CA LYS A 320 15.68 -3.06 -30.38
C LYS A 320 14.35 -2.35 -30.05
N ALA A 321 14.12 -2.02 -28.78
CA ALA A 321 12.90 -1.33 -28.37
C ALA A 321 12.78 0.05 -29.02
N ASP A 322 13.87 0.82 -29.07
CA ASP A 322 13.91 2.14 -29.71
C ASP A 322 13.68 2.04 -31.22
N ALA A 323 14.28 1.04 -31.88
CA ALA A 323 14.08 0.82 -33.34
C ALA A 323 12.61 0.51 -33.67
N ALA A 324 11.99 -0.34 -32.88
CA ALA A 324 10.60 -0.72 -33.05
C ALA A 324 9.62 0.44 -32.74
N LYS A 325 9.92 1.24 -31.73
CA LYS A 325 9.16 2.46 -31.44
C LYS A 325 9.21 3.43 -32.62
N ALA A 326 10.40 3.64 -33.19
CA ALA A 326 10.59 4.49 -34.36
C ALA A 326 9.84 3.96 -35.61
N GLU A 327 9.84 2.65 -35.86
CA GLU A 327 9.08 2.04 -36.96
C GLU A 327 7.57 2.23 -36.78
N LYS A 328 7.06 2.10 -35.56
CA LYS A 328 5.64 2.30 -35.23
C LYS A 328 5.22 3.76 -35.44
N GLU A 329 6.00 4.70 -34.95
CA GLU A 329 5.75 6.14 -35.12
C GLU A 329 5.76 6.54 -36.62
N ALA A 330 6.68 5.97 -37.40
CA ALA A 330 6.74 6.18 -38.86
C ALA A 330 5.51 5.62 -39.59
N ALA A 331 5.00 4.45 -39.15
CA ALA A 331 3.81 3.84 -39.73
C ALA A 331 2.52 4.60 -39.39
N GLU A 332 2.42 5.17 -38.18
CA GLU A 332 1.27 5.98 -37.74
C GLU A 332 1.30 7.40 -38.40
N GLY A 333 2.46 7.95 -38.66
CA GLY A 333 2.64 9.25 -39.33
C GLY A 333 2.25 9.26 -40.80
N ASP A 334 2.39 8.11 -41.53
CA ASP A 334 2.04 7.99 -42.94
C ASP A 334 0.52 7.84 -43.20
N GLY A 335 -0.27 7.57 -42.16
CA GLY A 335 -1.73 7.40 -42.26
C GLY A 335 -2.54 8.70 -42.22
N SER A 336 -1.93 9.89 -42.04
CA SER A 336 -2.66 11.16 -41.83
C SER A 336 -2.70 12.13 -43.06
N GLU A 337 -2.13 11.77 -44.20
CA GLU A 337 -2.09 12.67 -45.38
C GLU A 337 -3.11 12.35 -46.50
N ASP A 338 -4.04 11.40 -46.38
CA ASP A 338 -5.01 11.15 -47.46
C ASP A 338 -6.45 11.48 -47.02
N GLY A 339 -6.84 12.74 -47.18
CA GLY A 339 -8.24 13.15 -46.92
C GLY A 339 -8.56 14.63 -47.08
N SER A 340 -8.06 15.32 -48.09
CA SER A 340 -8.68 16.59 -48.51
C SER A 340 -8.24 17.00 -49.89
N ASP A 341 -8.91 16.53 -50.94
CA ASP A 341 -9.21 17.39 -52.10
C ASP A 341 -10.25 16.70 -53.03
N GLU A 342 -11.51 17.03 -52.89
CA GLU A 342 -12.49 16.99 -53.97
C GLU A 342 -13.49 18.12 -53.78
N SER A 343 -13.04 19.28 -54.28
CA SER A 343 -13.94 20.36 -54.70
C SER A 343 -14.61 19.93 -55.99
N THR A 344 -15.90 19.68 -56.01
CA THR A 344 -16.70 19.73 -57.24
C THR A 344 -17.56 20.99 -57.19
N ASP A 345 -17.10 21.99 -57.99
CA ASP A 345 -17.97 22.94 -58.65
C ASP A 345 -19.00 22.21 -59.51
N SER A 346 -20.25 22.56 -59.43
CA SER A 346 -21.16 22.75 -60.55
C SER A 346 -22.59 23.12 -60.13
N GLU A 347 -22.97 24.32 -60.62
CA GLU A 347 -24.34 24.85 -60.95
C GLU A 347 -25.28 25.17 -59.80
#